data_e0b215da14e1de215b07bb82b47c9fe8
#
_entry.id   e0b215da14e1de215b07bb82b47c9fe8
#
_cell.length_a   1.000
_cell.length_b   1.000
_cell.length_c   1.000
_cell.angle_alpha   90.00
_cell.angle_beta   90.00
_cell.angle_gamma   90.00
#
_symmetry.space_group_name_H-M   'P 1'
#
loop_
_entity.id
_entity.type
_entity.pdbx_description
1 polymer ?
#
loop_
_entity_poly.entity_id
_entity_poly.type
_entity_poly.pdbx_seq_one_letter_code
_entity_poly.pdbx_strand_id
1 'polypeptide(L)'
;LVCLIPILLVLSYWSCRYSYYGTVDYSIRNLLIKDSTWKHIFIFLLASVIVYEGDKWLTAQNQINQEKICIYTLLATSVTAFLLGSIYVLNNPYYPVGDQISATAFAAYCRDGNFIMLCSGGYVGMYQQQKGLGILYEMLFALFGNFNYTPAKILHVIWWVLAILAGYGFLKLNTDRAIFRIVYCIMMLGCIPFLLYLPYIYGDVLSISFGMVMFWAVSAYEHYEKKRY
;
A
#
# COMPACT_ATOMS: atom_id res chain seq x y z
N LEU A 1 23.85 -6.83 -0.66
CA LEU A 1 23.32 -5.48 -0.39
C LEU A 1 24.04 -4.41 -1.24
N VAL A 2 25.40 -4.40 -1.27
CA VAL A 2 26.20 -3.40 -2.02
C VAL A 2 25.87 -3.40 -3.53
N CYS A 3 25.60 -4.57 -4.13
CA CYS A 3 25.24 -4.66 -5.56
C CYS A 3 23.80 -4.23 -5.87
N LEU A 4 22.90 -4.22 -4.88
CA LEU A 4 21.51 -3.76 -5.06
C LEU A 4 21.40 -2.23 -5.11
N ILE A 5 22.29 -1.52 -4.42
CA ILE A 5 22.27 -0.04 -4.38
C ILE A 5 22.42 0.57 -5.78
N PRO A 6 23.41 0.19 -6.62
CA PRO A 6 23.52 0.73 -7.97
C PRO A 6 22.30 0.42 -8.84
N ILE A 7 21.73 -0.80 -8.71
CA ILE A 7 20.55 -1.21 -9.47
C ILE A 7 19.34 -0.35 -9.06
N LEU A 8 19.11 -0.15 -7.75
CA LEU A 8 18.05 0.70 -7.25
C LEU A 8 18.24 2.15 -7.66
N LEU A 9 19.46 2.67 -7.66
CA LEU A 9 19.76 4.03 -8.13
C LEU A 9 19.49 4.18 -9.63
N VAL A 10 19.87 3.20 -10.46
CA VAL A 10 19.60 3.21 -11.89
C VAL A 10 18.09 3.13 -12.15
N LEU A 11 17.37 2.23 -11.47
CA LEU A 11 15.91 2.11 -11.59
C LEU A 11 15.19 3.37 -11.12
N SER A 12 15.61 3.95 -10.00
CA SER A 12 15.09 5.24 -9.51
C SER A 12 15.35 6.37 -10.48
N TYR A 13 16.56 6.46 -11.05
CA TYR A 13 16.91 7.44 -12.06
C TYR A 13 16.00 7.34 -13.28
N TRP A 14 15.79 6.11 -13.79
CA TRP A 14 14.93 5.89 -14.95
C TRP A 14 13.46 6.17 -14.64
N SER A 15 12.94 5.73 -13.49
CA SER A 15 11.55 5.97 -13.09
C SER A 15 11.25 7.45 -12.83
N CYS A 16 12.23 8.20 -12.30
CA CYS A 16 12.08 9.63 -12.04
C CYS A 16 12.33 10.51 -13.27
N ARG A 17 12.94 9.98 -14.34
CA ARG A 17 13.25 10.76 -15.55
C ARG A 17 12.04 11.00 -16.45
N TYR A 18 11.03 10.15 -16.33
CA TYR A 18 9.84 10.20 -17.19
C TYR A 18 8.59 10.13 -16.36
N SER A 19 7.77 11.16 -16.41
CA SER A 19 6.41 11.12 -15.88
C SER A 19 5.47 10.58 -16.94
N TYR A 20 4.61 9.66 -16.53
CA TYR A 20 3.60 9.08 -17.40
C TYR A 20 2.30 9.88 -17.31
N TYR A 21 1.88 10.44 -18.42
CA TYR A 21 0.58 11.10 -18.53
C TYR A 21 -0.37 10.15 -19.25
N GLY A 22 -1.15 9.38 -18.50
CA GLY A 22 -2.18 8.50 -19.03
C GLY A 22 -3.56 9.09 -18.82
N THR A 23 -4.33 9.25 -19.87
CA THR A 23 -5.77 9.41 -19.77
C THR A 23 -6.41 8.02 -19.88
N VAL A 24 -7.55 7.85 -19.21
CA VAL A 24 -8.33 6.58 -19.20
C VAL A 24 -8.87 6.20 -20.58
N ASP A 25 -8.68 7.05 -21.57
CA ASP A 25 -9.09 6.79 -22.96
C ASP A 25 -7.97 6.03 -23.68
N TYR A 26 -8.23 4.78 -24.02
CA TYR A 26 -7.32 3.90 -24.77
C TYR A 26 -6.93 4.45 -26.15
N SER A 27 -7.58 5.51 -26.62
CA SER A 27 -7.30 6.17 -27.91
C SER A 27 -6.20 7.23 -27.82
N ILE A 28 -5.80 7.66 -26.63
CA ILE A 28 -4.81 8.72 -26.44
C ILE A 28 -3.44 8.12 -26.22
N ARG A 29 -2.49 8.47 -27.09
CA ARG A 29 -1.08 8.07 -26.97
C ARG A 29 -0.53 8.52 -25.62
N ASN A 30 0.04 7.60 -24.88
CA ASN A 30 0.75 7.87 -23.64
C ASN A 30 1.90 8.84 -23.91
N LEU A 31 1.81 10.04 -23.36
CA LEU A 31 2.86 11.04 -23.45
C LEU A 31 3.82 10.85 -22.29
N LEU A 32 5.05 10.44 -22.61
CA LEU A 32 6.16 10.46 -21.65
C LEU A 32 6.70 11.90 -21.57
N ILE A 33 6.43 12.57 -20.46
CA ILE A 33 6.96 13.90 -20.18
C ILE A 33 8.30 13.73 -19.46
N LYS A 34 9.36 14.28 -20.05
CA LYS A 34 10.69 14.28 -19.44
C LYS A 34 10.68 15.18 -18.21
N ASP A 35 10.89 14.59 -17.04
CA ASP A 35 11.00 15.35 -15.80
C ASP A 35 12.45 15.80 -15.53
N SER A 36 12.61 16.77 -14.64
CA SER A 36 13.92 17.36 -14.32
C SER A 36 14.69 16.50 -13.31
N THR A 37 15.74 15.84 -13.78
CA THR A 37 16.65 15.05 -12.93
C THR A 37 17.22 15.88 -11.77
N TRP A 38 17.53 17.16 -12.02
CA TRP A 38 18.08 18.05 -10.99
C TRP A 38 17.11 18.33 -9.85
N LYS A 39 15.82 18.45 -10.14
CA LYS A 39 14.78 18.58 -9.10
C LYS A 39 14.76 17.37 -8.19
N HIS A 40 14.82 16.16 -8.75
CA HIS A 40 14.82 14.92 -7.97
C HIS A 40 16.08 14.78 -7.12
N ILE A 41 17.25 15.10 -7.68
CA ILE A 41 18.52 15.12 -6.93
C ILE A 41 18.43 16.10 -5.77
N PHE A 42 17.95 17.32 -6.02
CA PHE A 42 17.81 18.34 -4.99
C PHE A 42 16.83 17.90 -3.87
N ILE A 43 15.66 17.35 -4.23
CA ILE A 43 14.67 16.86 -3.27
C ILE A 43 15.28 15.71 -2.46
N PHE A 44 15.99 14.78 -3.11
CA PHE A 44 16.65 13.66 -2.42
C PHE A 44 17.71 14.14 -1.42
N LEU A 45 18.56 15.07 -1.81
CA LEU A 45 19.58 15.66 -0.92
C LEU A 45 18.94 16.40 0.25
N LEU A 46 17.92 17.21 -0.02
CA LEU A 46 17.18 17.92 1.03
C LEU A 46 16.52 16.95 2.02
N ALA A 47 15.83 15.93 1.52
CA ALA A 47 15.25 14.90 2.35
C ALA A 47 16.31 14.15 3.18
N SER A 48 17.46 13.85 2.59
CA SER A 48 18.57 13.19 3.29
C SER A 48 19.11 14.05 4.45
N VAL A 49 19.26 15.35 4.23
CA VAL A 49 19.66 16.30 5.29
C VAL A 49 18.62 16.37 6.40
N ILE A 50 17.33 16.45 6.05
CA ILE A 50 16.23 16.49 7.05
C ILE A 50 16.23 15.21 7.88
N VAL A 51 16.38 14.04 7.25
CA VAL A 51 16.43 12.74 7.95
C VAL A 51 17.67 12.66 8.86
N TYR A 52 18.82 13.11 8.38
CA TYR A 52 20.07 13.13 9.17
C TYR A 52 19.96 14.03 10.41
N GLU A 53 19.51 15.26 10.26
CA GLU A 53 19.35 16.19 11.40
C GLU A 53 18.23 15.72 12.33
N GLY A 54 17.16 15.14 11.77
CA GLY A 54 16.10 14.52 12.55
C GLY A 54 16.59 13.33 13.40
N ASP A 55 17.43 12.45 12.84
CA ASP A 55 18.04 11.34 13.59
C ASP A 55 18.94 11.84 14.71
N LYS A 56 19.77 12.83 14.43
CA LYS A 56 20.64 13.47 15.43
C LYS A 56 19.84 14.08 16.57
N TRP A 57 18.77 14.83 16.24
CA TRP A 57 17.89 15.42 17.26
C TRP A 57 17.18 14.34 18.09
N LEU A 58 16.64 13.29 17.45
CA LEU A 58 15.99 12.18 18.14
C LEU A 58 16.97 11.44 19.05
N THR A 59 18.19 11.18 18.59
CA THR A 59 19.22 10.47 19.35
C THR A 59 19.66 11.27 20.60
N ALA A 60 19.53 12.60 20.56
CA ALA A 60 19.77 13.45 21.73
C ALA A 60 18.64 13.37 22.78
N GLN A 61 17.47 12.83 22.45
CA GLN A 61 16.39 12.62 23.39
C GLN A 61 16.62 11.35 24.22
N ASN A 62 16.05 11.29 25.42
CA ASN A 62 16.02 10.04 26.18
C ASN A 62 15.11 9.02 25.50
N GLN A 63 15.33 7.73 25.76
CA GLN A 63 14.62 6.62 25.11
C GLN A 63 13.10 6.70 25.28
N ILE A 64 12.62 7.16 26.46
CA ILE A 64 11.19 7.29 26.73
C ILE A 64 10.55 8.33 25.80
N ASN A 65 11.22 9.46 25.58
CA ASN A 65 10.73 10.51 24.68
C ASN A 65 10.78 10.07 23.22
N GLN A 66 11.83 9.36 22.80
CA GLN A 66 11.89 8.79 21.44
C GLN A 66 10.69 7.86 21.17
N GLU A 67 10.39 6.94 22.09
CA GLU A 67 9.25 6.03 21.94
C GLU A 67 7.90 6.77 21.92
N LYS A 68 7.73 7.80 22.77
CA LYS A 68 6.52 8.64 22.74
C LYS A 68 6.35 9.35 21.39
N ILE A 69 7.41 9.95 20.86
CA ILE A 69 7.38 10.63 19.54
C ILE A 69 6.99 9.62 18.45
N CYS A 70 7.59 8.42 18.45
CA CYS A 70 7.27 7.38 17.48
C CYS A 70 5.81 6.93 17.58
N ILE A 71 5.27 6.73 18.79
CA ILE A 71 3.89 6.33 19.00
C ILE A 71 2.92 7.43 18.56
N TYR A 72 3.19 8.69 18.91
CA TYR A 72 2.34 9.81 18.46
C TYR A 72 2.37 9.97 16.94
N THR A 73 3.54 9.81 16.32
CA THR A 73 3.64 9.82 14.85
C THR A 73 2.83 8.69 14.24
N LEU A 74 2.93 7.47 14.78
CA LEU A 74 2.17 6.32 14.30
C LEU A 74 0.66 6.57 14.41
N LEU A 75 0.18 7.04 15.57
CA LEU A 75 -1.23 7.34 15.80
C LEU A 75 -1.73 8.44 14.87
N ALA A 76 -1.00 9.56 14.78
CA ALA A 76 -1.35 10.66 13.90
C ALA A 76 -1.40 10.21 12.43
N THR A 77 -0.40 9.45 11.97
CA THR A 77 -0.36 8.92 10.61
C THR A 77 -1.54 7.96 10.34
N SER A 78 -1.79 7.03 11.26
CA SER A 78 -2.87 6.04 11.10
C SER A 78 -4.26 6.68 11.07
N VAL A 79 -4.52 7.62 11.97
CA VAL A 79 -5.78 8.37 12.01
C VAL A 79 -5.94 9.23 10.75
N THR A 80 -4.89 9.94 10.35
CA THR A 80 -4.92 10.77 9.13
C THR A 80 -5.13 9.91 7.89
N ALA A 81 -4.44 8.77 7.75
CA ALA A 81 -4.62 7.85 6.64
C ALA A 81 -6.05 7.30 6.59
N PHE A 82 -6.62 6.92 7.75
CA PHE A 82 -7.99 6.44 7.82
C PHE A 82 -9.00 7.52 7.42
N LEU A 83 -8.88 8.74 7.94
CA LEU A 83 -9.78 9.85 7.63
C LEU A 83 -9.67 10.27 6.16
N LEU A 84 -8.45 10.55 5.67
CA LEU A 84 -8.23 10.96 4.29
C LEU A 84 -8.67 9.86 3.31
N GLY A 85 -8.28 8.61 3.57
CA GLY A 85 -8.68 7.47 2.75
C GLY A 85 -10.20 7.30 2.72
N SER A 86 -10.86 7.39 3.87
CA SER A 86 -12.33 7.27 3.95
C SER A 86 -13.04 8.40 3.20
N ILE A 87 -12.62 9.66 3.41
CA ILE A 87 -13.16 10.80 2.68
C ILE A 87 -12.96 10.61 1.18
N TYR A 88 -11.76 10.20 0.76
CA TYR A 88 -11.44 10.01 -0.64
C TYR A 88 -12.30 8.91 -1.28
N VAL A 89 -12.40 7.72 -0.67
CA VAL A 89 -13.14 6.60 -1.26
C VAL A 89 -14.65 6.80 -1.25
N LEU A 90 -15.20 7.50 -0.24
CA LEU A 90 -16.63 7.78 -0.15
C LEU A 90 -17.08 8.84 -1.16
N ASN A 91 -16.20 9.79 -1.51
CA ASN A 91 -16.49 10.83 -2.50
C ASN A 91 -16.04 10.46 -3.92
N ASN A 92 -15.40 9.30 -4.10
CA ASN A 92 -14.93 8.86 -5.40
C ASN A 92 -15.95 7.95 -6.09
N PRO A 93 -16.61 8.39 -7.18
CA PRO A 93 -17.63 7.62 -7.89
C PRO A 93 -17.04 6.52 -8.77
N TYR A 94 -15.79 6.10 -8.52
CA TYR A 94 -15.11 5.10 -9.33
C TYR A 94 -15.87 3.77 -9.34
N TYR A 95 -16.10 3.25 -10.53
CA TYR A 95 -16.65 1.92 -10.78
C TYR A 95 -15.57 1.00 -11.36
N PRO A 96 -15.64 -0.32 -11.09
CA PRO A 96 -14.71 -1.29 -11.65
C PRO A 96 -14.67 -1.23 -13.18
N VAL A 97 -13.47 -1.35 -13.75
CA VAL A 97 -13.24 -1.42 -15.21
C VAL A 97 -12.28 -2.57 -15.54
N GLY A 98 -12.34 -3.09 -16.74
CA GLY A 98 -11.45 -4.16 -17.19
C GLY A 98 -11.52 -5.40 -16.29
N ASP A 99 -10.39 -5.88 -15.84
CA ASP A 99 -10.26 -7.08 -14.99
C ASP A 99 -11.01 -6.99 -13.67
N GLN A 100 -11.24 -5.79 -13.14
CA GLN A 100 -12.01 -5.59 -11.92
C GLN A 100 -13.49 -5.97 -12.12
N ILE A 101 -14.04 -5.69 -13.32
CA ILE A 101 -15.42 -6.13 -13.66
C ILE A 101 -15.49 -7.65 -13.58
N SER A 102 -14.49 -8.34 -14.13
CA SER A 102 -14.46 -9.80 -14.13
C SER A 102 -14.34 -10.38 -12.71
N ALA A 103 -13.52 -9.78 -11.85
CA ALA A 103 -13.36 -10.22 -10.46
C ALA A 103 -14.65 -9.98 -9.63
N THR A 104 -15.29 -8.83 -9.80
CA THR A 104 -16.54 -8.50 -9.10
C THR A 104 -17.75 -9.24 -9.66
N ALA A 105 -17.81 -9.46 -10.99
CA ALA A 105 -18.85 -10.29 -11.62
C ALA A 105 -18.75 -11.75 -11.16
N PHE A 106 -17.53 -12.29 -11.03
CA PHE A 106 -17.31 -13.62 -10.45
C PHE A 106 -17.93 -13.73 -9.06
N ALA A 107 -17.70 -12.74 -8.20
CA ALA A 107 -18.27 -12.71 -6.86
C ALA A 107 -19.82 -12.74 -6.89
N ALA A 108 -20.42 -11.92 -7.76
CA ALA A 108 -21.88 -11.88 -7.91
C ALA A 108 -22.44 -13.22 -8.47
N TYR A 109 -21.78 -13.80 -9.47
CA TYR A 109 -22.20 -15.09 -10.04
C TYR A 109 -22.09 -16.23 -9.04
N CYS A 110 -21.03 -16.29 -8.24
CA CYS A 110 -20.91 -17.31 -7.18
C CYS A 110 -22.05 -17.22 -6.19
N ARG A 111 -22.47 -16.02 -5.81
CA ARG A 111 -23.61 -15.80 -4.93
C ARG A 111 -24.93 -16.32 -5.52
N ASP A 112 -25.11 -16.20 -6.83
CA ASP A 112 -26.27 -16.72 -7.55
C ASP A 112 -26.17 -18.23 -7.85
N GLY A 113 -25.14 -18.92 -7.34
CA GLY A 113 -24.86 -20.34 -7.61
C GLY A 113 -24.33 -20.63 -9.01
N ASN A 114 -23.92 -19.60 -9.74
CA ASN A 114 -23.36 -19.75 -11.09
C ASN A 114 -21.82 -19.74 -11.04
N PHE A 115 -21.21 -20.89 -11.30
CA PHE A 115 -19.75 -21.09 -11.24
C PHE A 115 -19.08 -21.11 -12.62
N ILE A 116 -19.73 -20.61 -13.66
CA ILE A 116 -19.20 -20.66 -15.03
C ILE A 116 -17.85 -19.96 -15.18
N MET A 117 -17.57 -18.93 -14.38
CA MET A 117 -16.28 -18.23 -14.40
C MET A 117 -15.11 -19.04 -13.84
N LEU A 118 -15.38 -20.16 -13.15
CA LEU A 118 -14.36 -21.13 -12.70
C LEU A 118 -13.97 -22.15 -13.78
N CYS A 119 -14.76 -22.26 -14.85
CA CYS A 119 -14.43 -23.14 -15.97
C CYS A 119 -13.18 -22.68 -16.71
N SER A 120 -12.53 -23.55 -17.45
CA SER A 120 -11.27 -23.29 -18.15
C SER A 120 -11.30 -22.08 -19.11
N GLY A 121 -12.46 -21.73 -19.67
CA GLY A 121 -12.64 -20.52 -20.48
C GLY A 121 -13.12 -19.29 -19.72
N GLY A 122 -13.41 -19.41 -18.41
CA GLY A 122 -13.82 -18.31 -17.57
C GLY A 122 -12.65 -17.52 -17.02
N TYR A 123 -12.89 -16.27 -16.65
CA TYR A 123 -11.83 -15.36 -16.15
C TYR A 123 -11.05 -15.97 -14.98
N VAL A 124 -11.73 -16.47 -13.95
CA VAL A 124 -11.10 -17.03 -12.76
C VAL A 124 -10.52 -18.43 -13.02
N GLY A 125 -11.03 -19.16 -13.99
CA GLY A 125 -10.44 -20.40 -14.48
C GLY A 125 -9.06 -20.18 -15.12
N MET A 126 -8.88 -19.06 -15.83
CA MET A 126 -7.60 -18.64 -16.42
C MET A 126 -6.68 -17.97 -15.38
N TYR A 127 -7.24 -17.13 -14.49
CA TYR A 127 -6.50 -16.35 -13.49
C TYR A 127 -6.81 -16.85 -12.07
N GLN A 128 -6.33 -18.04 -11.75
CA GLN A 128 -6.67 -18.73 -10.50
C GLN A 128 -6.27 -17.96 -9.23
N GLN A 129 -5.27 -17.10 -9.31
CA GLN A 129 -4.85 -16.21 -8.21
C GLN A 129 -5.96 -15.23 -7.80
N GLN A 130 -6.95 -14.98 -8.66
CA GLN A 130 -8.07 -14.08 -8.36
C GLN A 130 -9.19 -14.75 -7.54
N LYS A 131 -9.13 -16.07 -7.30
CA LYS A 131 -10.15 -16.79 -6.53
C LYS A 131 -10.34 -16.22 -5.13
N GLY A 132 -9.23 -15.97 -4.42
CA GLY A 132 -9.27 -15.42 -3.06
C GLY A 132 -9.92 -14.02 -3.02
N LEU A 133 -9.61 -13.18 -3.97
CA LEU A 133 -10.21 -11.86 -4.10
C LEU A 133 -11.70 -11.95 -4.41
N GLY A 134 -12.09 -12.83 -5.32
CA GLY A 134 -13.49 -13.07 -5.67
C GLY A 134 -14.32 -13.57 -4.50
N ILE A 135 -13.79 -14.50 -3.70
CA ILE A 135 -14.43 -14.97 -2.47
C ILE A 135 -14.62 -13.83 -1.46
N LEU A 136 -13.60 -12.99 -1.28
CA LEU A 136 -13.69 -11.82 -0.41
C LEU A 136 -14.82 -10.87 -0.85
N TYR A 137 -14.92 -10.60 -2.15
CA TYR A 137 -15.98 -9.74 -2.67
C TYR A 137 -17.36 -10.41 -2.61
N GLU A 138 -17.45 -11.72 -2.79
CA GLU A 138 -18.70 -12.47 -2.58
C GLU A 138 -19.20 -12.31 -1.14
N MET A 139 -18.34 -12.46 -0.14
CA MET A 139 -18.69 -12.22 1.26
C MET A 139 -19.19 -10.79 1.50
N LEU A 140 -18.52 -9.78 0.91
CA LEU A 140 -18.95 -8.38 1.02
C LEU A 140 -20.31 -8.16 0.32
N PHE A 141 -20.53 -8.75 -0.85
CA PHE A 141 -21.79 -8.64 -1.55
C PHE A 141 -22.92 -9.40 -0.83
N ALA A 142 -22.61 -10.50 -0.15
CA ALA A 142 -23.59 -11.21 0.69
C ALA A 142 -24.08 -10.35 1.85
N LEU A 143 -23.20 -9.56 2.46
CA LEU A 143 -23.51 -8.72 3.62
C LEU A 143 -24.13 -7.38 3.24
N PHE A 144 -23.68 -6.77 2.14
CA PHE A 144 -23.98 -5.37 1.82
C PHE A 144 -24.73 -5.18 0.49
N GLY A 145 -25.02 -6.25 -0.22
CA GLY A 145 -25.73 -6.25 -1.52
C GLY A 145 -24.79 -6.33 -2.71
N ASN A 146 -25.29 -6.96 -3.80
CA ASN A 146 -24.54 -7.14 -5.05
C ASN A 146 -24.11 -5.79 -5.64
N PHE A 147 -22.84 -5.75 -6.10
CA PHE A 147 -22.25 -4.57 -6.73
C PHE A 147 -22.21 -3.31 -5.84
N ASN A 148 -22.40 -3.47 -4.53
CA ASN A 148 -22.11 -2.41 -3.60
C ASN A 148 -20.60 -2.39 -3.31
N TYR A 149 -19.88 -1.50 -3.99
CA TYR A 149 -18.42 -1.41 -3.92
C TYR A 149 -17.91 -0.62 -2.70
N THR A 150 -18.77 0.11 -2.02
CA THR A 150 -18.37 0.97 -0.89
C THR A 150 -17.68 0.17 0.23
N PRO A 151 -18.19 -1.00 0.66
CA PRO A 151 -17.50 -1.80 1.68
C PRO A 151 -16.11 -2.27 1.26
N ALA A 152 -15.92 -2.64 -0.02
CA ALA A 152 -14.61 -3.02 -0.54
C ALA A 152 -13.62 -1.85 -0.52
N LYS A 153 -14.06 -0.65 -0.90
CA LYS A 153 -13.25 0.57 -0.84
C LYS A 153 -12.85 0.91 0.62
N ILE A 154 -13.77 0.81 1.56
CA ILE A 154 -13.48 1.02 2.99
C ILE A 154 -12.52 -0.05 3.51
N LEU A 155 -12.69 -1.30 3.09
CA LEU A 155 -11.77 -2.38 3.44
C LEU A 155 -10.34 -2.06 2.97
N HIS A 156 -10.15 -1.47 1.78
CA HIS A 156 -8.83 -1.03 1.31
C HIS A 156 -8.23 0.06 2.22
N VAL A 157 -9.03 0.98 2.73
CA VAL A 157 -8.57 1.99 3.71
C VAL A 157 -8.10 1.31 5.00
N ILE A 158 -8.85 0.35 5.51
CA ILE A 158 -8.48 -0.43 6.70
C ILE A 158 -7.15 -1.17 6.45
N TRP A 159 -7.00 -1.81 5.30
CA TRP A 159 -5.76 -2.51 4.93
C TRP A 159 -4.57 -1.55 4.78
N TRP A 160 -4.77 -0.34 4.27
CA TRP A 160 -3.71 0.67 4.25
C TRP A 160 -3.23 1.02 5.66
N VAL A 161 -4.16 1.25 6.60
CA VAL A 161 -3.81 1.50 8.00
C VAL A 161 -3.11 0.29 8.61
N LEU A 162 -3.57 -0.93 8.33
CA LEU A 162 -2.88 -2.15 8.79
C LEU A 162 -1.46 -2.27 8.22
N ALA A 163 -1.22 -1.88 6.97
CA ALA A 163 0.12 -1.82 6.40
C ALA A 163 1.03 -0.83 7.16
N ILE A 164 0.50 0.34 7.54
CA ILE A 164 1.23 1.33 8.35
C ILE A 164 1.60 0.73 9.71
N LEU A 165 0.67 0.10 10.40
CA LEU A 165 0.89 -0.52 11.70
C LEU A 165 1.89 -1.68 11.62
N ALA A 166 1.74 -2.55 10.63
CA ALA A 166 2.60 -3.72 10.43
C ALA A 166 4.03 -3.34 10.08
N GLY A 167 4.23 -2.39 9.16
CA GLY A 167 5.57 -1.94 8.80
C GLY A 167 6.26 -1.18 9.92
N TYR A 168 5.51 -0.41 10.72
CA TYR A 168 6.05 0.16 11.96
C TYR A 168 6.49 -0.93 12.94
N GLY A 169 5.66 -1.95 13.15
CA GLY A 169 5.98 -3.09 14.01
C GLY A 169 7.19 -3.87 13.52
N PHE A 170 7.30 -4.09 12.21
CA PHE A 170 8.47 -4.69 11.58
C PHE A 170 9.75 -3.90 11.86
N LEU A 171 9.73 -2.57 11.64
CA LEU A 171 10.89 -1.72 11.90
C LEU A 171 11.25 -1.67 13.38
N LYS A 172 10.27 -1.68 14.29
CA LYS A 172 10.51 -1.71 15.73
C LYS A 172 11.27 -2.97 16.18
N LEU A 173 11.06 -4.10 15.50
CA LEU A 173 11.74 -5.37 15.81
C LEU A 173 13.13 -5.46 15.18
N ASN A 174 13.36 -4.75 14.06
CA ASN A 174 14.57 -4.92 13.24
C ASN A 174 15.55 -3.75 13.30
N THR A 175 15.20 -2.63 13.96
CA THR A 175 16.11 -1.48 14.11
C THR A 175 15.86 -0.71 15.39
N ASP A 176 16.96 -0.30 16.03
CA ASP A 176 16.93 0.54 17.22
C ASP A 176 16.78 2.03 16.89
N ARG A 177 16.91 2.41 15.62
CA ARG A 177 16.83 3.80 15.19
C ARG A 177 15.38 4.25 15.04
N ALA A 178 14.95 5.15 15.93
CA ALA A 178 13.60 5.73 15.94
C ALA A 178 13.24 6.46 14.62
N ILE A 179 14.24 7.09 13.99
CA ILE A 179 14.03 7.86 12.75
C ILE A 179 13.44 7.01 11.63
N PHE A 180 13.83 5.74 11.46
CA PHE A 180 13.29 4.89 10.40
C PHE A 180 11.79 4.61 10.57
N ARG A 181 11.31 4.50 11.81
CA ARG A 181 9.89 4.32 12.12
C ARG A 181 9.08 5.58 11.76
N ILE A 182 9.63 6.76 12.04
CA ILE A 182 9.01 8.05 11.73
C ILE A 182 8.99 8.28 10.22
N VAL A 183 10.13 8.10 9.55
CA VAL A 183 10.24 8.26 8.09
C VAL A 183 9.28 7.30 7.38
N TYR A 184 9.19 6.04 7.82
CA TYR A 184 8.24 5.08 7.27
C TYR A 184 6.79 5.57 7.38
N CYS A 185 6.38 6.06 8.55
CA CYS A 185 5.04 6.60 8.75
C CYS A 185 4.74 7.76 7.80
N ILE A 186 5.67 8.71 7.67
CA ILE A 186 5.54 9.86 6.77
C ILE A 186 5.48 9.40 5.31
N MET A 187 6.34 8.46 4.90
CA MET A 187 6.36 7.92 3.54
C MET A 187 5.05 7.19 3.20
N MET A 188 4.51 6.40 4.13
CA MET A 188 3.24 5.69 3.90
C MET A 188 2.07 6.65 3.76
N LEU A 189 2.04 7.75 4.52
CA LEU A 189 1.01 8.79 4.37
C LEU A 189 1.20 9.59 3.08
N GLY A 190 2.44 9.89 2.70
CA GLY A 190 2.80 10.62 1.49
C GLY A 190 2.81 9.76 0.21
N CYS A 191 2.52 8.46 0.31
CA CYS A 191 2.45 7.57 -0.85
C CYS A 191 1.18 7.81 -1.67
N ILE A 192 1.21 8.86 -2.49
CA ILE A 192 0.08 9.25 -3.36
C ILE A 192 -0.43 8.08 -4.22
N PRO A 193 0.43 7.24 -4.86
CA PRO A 193 -0.06 6.07 -5.58
C PRO A 193 -0.93 5.17 -4.72
N PHE A 194 -0.55 4.91 -3.46
CA PHE A 194 -1.34 4.07 -2.56
C PHE A 194 -2.74 4.68 -2.32
N LEU A 195 -2.80 5.98 -2.04
CA LEU A 195 -4.06 6.70 -1.86
C LEU A 195 -4.94 6.61 -3.11
N LEU A 196 -4.36 6.82 -4.30
CA LEU A 196 -5.09 6.78 -5.57
C LEU A 196 -5.64 5.40 -5.90
N TYR A 197 -4.99 4.32 -5.42
CA TYR A 197 -5.44 2.94 -5.63
C TYR A 197 -6.51 2.47 -4.64
N LEU A 198 -6.81 3.23 -3.57
CA LEU A 198 -7.84 2.82 -2.58
C LEU A 198 -9.22 2.55 -3.18
N PRO A 199 -9.77 3.38 -4.10
CA PRO A 199 -11.05 3.10 -4.73
C PRO A 199 -10.97 2.01 -5.80
N TYR A 200 -9.77 1.59 -6.17
CA TYR A 200 -9.52 0.63 -7.23
C TYR A 200 -9.78 -0.80 -6.72
N ILE A 201 -10.93 -1.37 -7.11
CA ILE A 201 -11.41 -2.66 -6.58
C ILE A 201 -10.65 -3.82 -7.26
N TYR A 202 -9.40 -4.01 -6.83
CA TYR A 202 -8.51 -5.07 -7.27
C TYR A 202 -7.56 -5.47 -6.16
N GLY A 203 -6.72 -6.49 -6.36
CA GLY A 203 -5.92 -7.08 -5.29
C GLY A 203 -4.69 -6.30 -4.83
N ASP A 204 -4.33 -5.17 -5.50
CA ASP A 204 -3.03 -4.50 -5.28
C ASP A 204 -2.85 -4.00 -3.85
N VAL A 205 -3.80 -3.23 -3.34
CA VAL A 205 -3.76 -2.69 -1.98
C VAL A 205 -3.73 -3.80 -0.94
N LEU A 206 -4.54 -4.84 -1.15
CA LEU A 206 -4.59 -6.00 -0.26
C LEU A 206 -3.26 -6.74 -0.26
N SER A 207 -2.68 -7.00 -1.45
CA SER A 207 -1.43 -7.76 -1.60
C SER A 207 -0.26 -7.06 -0.92
N ILE A 208 -0.12 -5.73 -1.09
CA ILE A 208 0.93 -4.95 -0.42
C ILE A 208 0.73 -5.00 1.10
N SER A 209 -0.50 -4.82 1.56
CA SER A 209 -0.81 -4.80 3.00
C SER A 209 -0.59 -6.16 3.65
N PHE A 210 -1.02 -7.25 3.02
CA PHE A 210 -0.73 -8.62 3.47
C PHE A 210 0.77 -8.89 3.49
N GLY A 211 1.52 -8.46 2.48
CA GLY A 211 2.98 -8.57 2.46
C GLY A 211 3.62 -7.90 3.68
N MET A 212 3.20 -6.68 4.02
CA MET A 212 3.70 -5.98 5.22
C MET A 212 3.35 -6.71 6.52
N VAL A 213 2.13 -7.22 6.64
CA VAL A 213 1.70 -8.02 7.81
C VAL A 213 2.52 -9.31 7.92
N MET A 214 2.79 -9.99 6.79
CA MET A 214 3.64 -11.19 6.78
C MET A 214 5.07 -10.89 7.22
N PHE A 215 5.70 -9.82 6.70
CA PHE A 215 7.04 -9.44 7.12
C PHE A 215 7.10 -9.15 8.62
N TRP A 216 6.12 -8.44 9.14
CA TRP A 216 6.04 -8.22 10.59
C TRP A 216 5.85 -9.51 11.37
N ALA A 217 4.94 -10.38 10.96
CA ALA A 217 4.66 -11.64 11.64
C ALA A 217 5.88 -12.57 11.68
N VAL A 218 6.60 -12.71 10.56
CA VAL A 218 7.84 -13.50 10.49
C VAL A 218 8.91 -12.92 11.42
N SER A 219 9.12 -11.59 11.37
CA SER A 219 10.11 -10.94 12.24
C SER A 219 9.72 -11.04 13.71
N ALA A 220 8.43 -10.97 14.04
CA ALA A 220 7.96 -11.15 15.41
C ALA A 220 8.21 -12.59 15.89
N TYR A 221 7.90 -13.58 15.07
CA TYR A 221 8.17 -14.98 15.38
C TYR A 221 9.65 -15.22 15.66
N GLU A 222 10.55 -14.78 14.77
CA GLU A 222 12.00 -14.92 14.95
C GLU A 222 12.50 -14.20 16.21
N HIS A 223 11.97 -13.02 16.50
CA HIS A 223 12.36 -12.25 17.67
C HIS A 223 11.94 -12.94 18.98
N TYR A 224 10.76 -13.54 19.02
CA TYR A 224 10.26 -14.27 20.20
C TYR A 224 10.94 -15.63 20.36
N GLU A 225 11.24 -16.35 19.29
CA GLU A 225 12.02 -17.60 19.38
C GLU A 225 13.43 -17.35 19.93
N LYS A 226 14.15 -16.35 19.42
CA LYS A 226 15.49 -15.99 19.94
C LYS A 226 15.51 -15.61 21.42
N LYS A 227 14.40 -15.15 21.96
CA LYS A 227 14.29 -14.84 23.41
C LYS A 227 13.95 -16.04 24.27
N ARG A 228 13.54 -17.16 23.66
CA ARG A 228 13.15 -18.38 24.37
C ARG A 228 14.33 -19.31 24.67
N TYR A 229 15.44 -19.13 23.97
CA TYR A 229 16.72 -19.82 24.16
C TYR A 229 17.78 -18.88 24.72
#